data_8d2b38bfef72ce56c2caaf63098f6156
#
_entry.id   8d2b38bfef72ce56c2caaf63098f6156
#
_cell.length_a   1.000
_cell.length_b   1.000
_cell.length_c   1.000
_cell.angle_alpha   90.00
_cell.angle_beta   90.00
_cell.angle_gamma   90.00
#
_symmetry.space_group_name_H-M   'P 1'
#
loop_
_entity.id
_entity.type
_entity.pdbx_description
1 polymer ?
#
loop_
_entity_poly.entity_id
_entity_poly.type
_entity_poly.pdbx_seq_one_letter_code
_entity_poly.pdbx_strand_id
1 'polypeptide(L)'
;MLLPDSNTLRFFLWWKEGKVRGEETGRVDLDLSATVYSDNWKYVDHISYTNLRSEKMNCCHSGDITSAPQGASEFIDIDLQKVRDAGGRYVMCSIQSFTGVPYCDLPQCYVGWMSRKEPESGEIYGNRRGQARPFLRQPYFDSDGDRS
;
A
#
# COMPACT_ATOMS: atom_id res chain seq x y z
N MET A 1 17.22 -3.93 1.40
CA MET A 1 16.50 -5.19 1.13
C MET A 1 16.72 -5.56 -0.33
N LEU A 2 17.17 -6.79 -0.60
CA LEU A 2 17.26 -7.31 -1.97
C LEU A 2 15.85 -7.72 -2.39
N LEU A 3 15.34 -7.13 -3.46
CA LEU A 3 14.08 -7.56 -4.05
C LEU A 3 14.31 -8.88 -4.81
N PRO A 4 13.35 -9.84 -4.73
CA PRO A 4 13.45 -11.08 -5.48
C PRO A 4 13.42 -10.82 -7.00
N ASP A 5 13.80 -11.83 -7.78
CA ASP A 5 13.94 -11.79 -9.26
C ASP A 5 12.66 -11.52 -10.05
N SER A 6 11.63 -10.97 -9.44
CA SER A 6 10.41 -10.54 -10.11
C SER A 6 10.49 -9.08 -10.51
N ASN A 7 10.05 -8.74 -11.71
CA ASN A 7 10.06 -7.38 -12.21
C ASN A 7 8.91 -6.51 -11.67
N THR A 8 7.95 -7.11 -10.98
CA THR A 8 6.79 -6.38 -10.46
C THR A 8 6.70 -6.47 -8.95
N LEU A 9 6.57 -5.30 -8.35
CA LEU A 9 6.30 -5.12 -6.92
C LEU A 9 4.87 -4.62 -6.77
N ARG A 10 4.08 -5.28 -5.91
CA ARG A 10 2.77 -4.79 -5.50
C ARG A 10 2.87 -4.25 -4.08
N PHE A 11 2.58 -2.96 -3.90
CA PHE A 11 2.18 -2.42 -2.61
C PHE A 11 0.69 -2.67 -2.40
N PHE A 12 0.29 -2.96 -1.17
CA PHE A 12 -1.12 -3.13 -0.83
C PHE A 12 -1.43 -2.50 0.52
N LEU A 13 -2.67 -2.05 0.63
CA LEU A 13 -3.33 -1.59 1.83
C LEU A 13 -4.62 -2.40 1.97
N TRP A 14 -4.93 -2.86 3.17
CA TRP A 14 -6.21 -3.45 3.51
C TRP A 14 -6.71 -2.87 4.84
N TRP A 15 -7.96 -2.48 4.91
CA TRP A 15 -8.55 -1.95 6.13
C TRP A 15 -10.00 -2.36 6.27
N LYS A 16 -10.56 -2.19 7.49
CA LYS A 16 -11.95 -2.47 7.79
C LYS A 16 -12.50 -1.44 8.76
N GLU A 17 -13.71 -0.98 8.51
CA GLU A 17 -14.54 -0.20 9.42
C GLU A 17 -15.14 -1.09 10.51
N GLY A 18 -15.59 -0.51 11.61
CA GLY A 18 -16.29 -1.23 12.68
C GLY A 18 -16.03 -0.65 14.06
N LYS A 19 -16.25 -1.48 15.08
CA LYS A 19 -16.11 -1.07 16.48
C LYS A 19 -14.71 -1.28 17.02
N VAL A 20 -14.20 -0.24 17.69
CA VAL A 20 -12.98 -0.29 18.50
C VAL A 20 -13.29 0.28 19.88
N ARG A 21 -13.03 -0.47 20.94
CA ARG A 21 -13.30 -0.07 22.33
C ARG A 21 -14.75 0.39 22.56
N GLY A 22 -15.70 -0.20 21.82
CA GLY A 22 -17.14 0.08 21.95
C GLY A 22 -17.65 1.25 21.09
N GLU A 23 -16.77 1.98 20.40
CA GLU A 23 -17.10 3.11 19.52
C GLU A 23 -17.00 2.69 18.06
N GLU A 24 -17.95 3.14 17.22
CA GLU A 24 -17.92 2.92 15.77
C GLU A 24 -16.91 3.86 15.11
N THR A 25 -16.14 3.35 14.17
CA THR A 25 -15.22 4.17 13.37
C THR A 25 -15.93 5.15 12.45
N GLY A 26 -17.18 4.84 12.08
CA GLY A 26 -17.84 5.50 10.96
C GLY A 26 -17.19 5.10 9.63
N ARG A 27 -17.39 5.92 8.61
CA ARG A 27 -16.76 5.75 7.29
C ARG A 27 -15.25 5.99 7.40
N VAL A 28 -14.48 5.07 6.88
CA VAL A 28 -13.03 5.17 6.83
C VAL A 28 -12.55 5.07 5.39
N ASP A 29 -11.87 6.12 4.99
CA ASP A 29 -11.30 6.33 3.68
C ASP A 29 -9.78 6.42 3.81
N LEU A 30 -9.07 5.40 3.34
CA LEU A 30 -7.61 5.34 3.36
C LEU A 30 -7.08 5.31 1.93
N ASP A 31 -6.22 6.25 1.61
CA ASP A 31 -5.60 6.40 0.30
C ASP A 31 -4.19 5.83 0.27
N LEU A 32 -3.96 4.87 -0.62
CA LEU A 32 -2.63 4.34 -0.92
C LEU A 32 -1.99 5.16 -2.05
N SER A 33 -0.72 5.52 -1.87
CA SER A 33 0.06 6.23 -2.89
C SER A 33 1.48 5.71 -2.98
N ALA A 34 2.09 5.86 -4.14
CA ALA A 34 3.51 5.60 -4.36
C ALA A 34 4.13 6.76 -5.14
N THR A 35 5.23 7.30 -4.63
CA THR A 35 5.98 8.36 -5.29
C THR A 35 7.37 7.84 -5.64
N VAL A 36 7.82 8.11 -6.86
CA VAL A 36 9.11 7.67 -7.36
C VAL A 36 10.08 8.86 -7.43
N TYR A 37 11.27 8.65 -6.91
CA TYR A 37 12.37 9.61 -6.93
C TYR A 37 13.60 9.02 -7.61
N SER A 38 14.40 9.90 -8.22
CA SER A 38 15.70 9.56 -8.77
C SER A 38 16.76 9.37 -7.66
N ASP A 39 17.98 9.02 -8.04
CA ASP A 39 19.13 8.83 -7.13
C ASP A 39 19.49 10.10 -6.34
N ASN A 40 19.24 11.28 -6.90
CA ASN A 40 19.43 12.57 -6.25
C ASN A 40 18.14 13.18 -5.68
N TRP A 41 17.14 12.34 -5.39
CA TRP A 41 15.87 12.69 -4.77
C TRP A 41 15.00 13.66 -5.56
N LYS A 42 15.20 13.76 -6.87
CA LYS A 42 14.29 14.50 -7.73
C LYS A 42 13.05 13.65 -8.02
N TYR A 43 11.90 14.30 -7.97
CA TYR A 43 10.62 13.69 -8.32
C TYR A 43 10.66 13.18 -9.77
N VAL A 44 10.20 11.96 -9.98
CA VAL A 44 10.07 11.31 -11.29
C VAL A 44 8.60 11.24 -11.70
N ASP A 45 7.78 10.60 -10.86
CA ASP A 45 6.34 10.43 -11.07
C ASP A 45 5.67 9.88 -9.80
N HIS A 46 4.33 9.82 -9.80
CA HIS A 46 3.57 9.22 -8.70
C HIS A 46 2.35 8.45 -9.20
N ILE A 47 1.86 7.55 -8.37
CA ILE A 47 0.62 6.81 -8.53
C ILE A 47 -0.22 7.03 -7.27
N SER A 48 -1.48 7.44 -7.43
CA SER A 48 -2.42 7.75 -6.35
C SER A 48 -3.85 7.73 -6.87
N TYR A 49 -4.84 8.00 -6.02
CA TYR A 49 -6.23 8.16 -6.43
C TYR A 49 -6.42 9.29 -7.49
N THR A 50 -5.54 10.30 -7.52
CA THR A 50 -5.57 11.38 -8.52
C THR A 50 -4.80 11.05 -9.80
N ASN A 51 -3.96 10.02 -9.79
CA ASN A 51 -3.16 9.57 -10.92
C ASN A 51 -3.05 8.04 -10.90
N LEU A 52 -4.09 7.36 -11.35
CA LEU A 52 -4.23 5.90 -11.24
C LEU A 52 -3.23 5.12 -12.11
N ARG A 53 -2.64 5.75 -13.12
CA ARG A 53 -1.69 5.11 -14.04
C ARG A 53 -0.53 6.02 -14.38
N SER A 54 0.66 5.41 -14.47
CA SER A 54 1.82 6.02 -15.10
C SER A 54 2.23 5.15 -16.28
N GLU A 55 1.98 5.62 -17.49
CA GLU A 55 2.42 4.94 -18.72
C GLU A 55 3.95 4.89 -18.82
N LYS A 56 4.59 5.98 -18.39
CA LYS A 56 6.05 6.11 -18.38
C LYS A 56 6.73 5.00 -17.56
N MET A 57 6.12 4.62 -16.45
CA MET A 57 6.67 3.62 -15.53
C MET A 57 5.92 2.30 -15.56
N ASN A 58 4.86 2.18 -16.39
CA ASN A 58 3.98 1.01 -16.40
C ASN A 58 3.51 0.61 -14.99
N CYS A 59 3.05 1.60 -14.24
CA CYS A 59 2.54 1.42 -12.88
C CYS A 59 1.06 1.72 -12.84
N CYS A 60 0.31 1.00 -12.00
CA CYS A 60 -1.12 1.22 -11.88
C CYS A 60 -1.64 1.00 -10.47
N HIS A 61 -2.64 1.82 -10.10
CA HIS A 61 -3.44 1.73 -8.88
C HIS A 61 -4.71 0.93 -9.15
N SER A 62 -5.17 0.16 -8.18
CA SER A 62 -6.38 -0.68 -8.28
C SER A 62 -7.69 0.09 -8.37
N GLY A 63 -7.68 1.36 -8.03
CA GLY A 63 -8.86 2.23 -7.92
C GLY A 63 -9.07 2.73 -6.50
N ASP A 64 -9.75 3.86 -6.40
CA ASP A 64 -10.06 4.56 -5.16
C ASP A 64 -11.28 3.94 -4.47
N ILE A 65 -11.12 3.50 -3.22
CA ILE A 65 -12.17 2.89 -2.39
C ILE A 65 -12.40 3.75 -1.16
N THR A 66 -13.53 4.43 -1.12
CA THR A 66 -13.83 5.47 -0.12
C THR A 66 -14.52 4.97 1.15
N SER A 67 -14.82 3.67 1.27
CA SER A 67 -15.37 3.06 2.48
C SER A 67 -15.13 1.56 2.54
N ALA A 68 -15.09 0.98 3.74
CA ALA A 68 -14.72 -0.41 3.95
C ALA A 68 -15.53 -1.13 5.05
N PRO A 69 -16.89 -1.14 5.00
CA PRO A 69 -17.70 -1.76 6.04
C PRO A 69 -17.50 -3.29 6.13
N GLN A 70 -17.17 -3.93 5.01
CA GLN A 70 -16.84 -5.37 4.94
C GLN A 70 -15.33 -5.62 4.77
N GLY A 71 -14.52 -4.58 4.84
CA GLY A 71 -13.12 -4.57 4.47
C GLY A 71 -12.92 -4.18 3.02
N ALA A 72 -11.83 -3.49 2.75
CA ALA A 72 -11.41 -3.06 1.41
C ALA A 72 -9.91 -3.19 1.25
N SER A 73 -9.47 -3.27 0.00
CA SER A 73 -8.06 -3.31 -0.34
C SER A 73 -7.77 -2.42 -1.53
N GLU A 74 -6.77 -1.58 -1.38
CA GLU A 74 -6.12 -0.90 -2.49
C GLU A 74 -4.74 -1.49 -2.74
N PHE A 75 -4.30 -1.46 -3.99
CA PHE A 75 -2.95 -1.87 -4.33
C PHE A 75 -2.39 -1.08 -5.50
N ILE A 76 -1.06 -1.00 -5.55
CA ILE A 76 -0.30 -0.37 -6.63
C ILE A 76 0.69 -1.40 -7.15
N ASP A 77 0.58 -1.72 -8.45
CA ASP A 77 1.55 -2.53 -9.16
C ASP A 77 2.62 -1.64 -9.79
N ILE A 78 3.88 -1.97 -9.55
CA ILE A 78 5.05 -1.21 -9.96
C ILE A 78 5.94 -2.12 -10.79
N ASP A 79 6.16 -1.74 -12.04
CA ASP A 79 7.15 -2.37 -12.91
C ASP A 79 8.54 -1.80 -12.57
N LEU A 80 9.33 -2.59 -11.86
CA LEU A 80 10.63 -2.15 -11.37
C LEU A 80 11.63 -1.83 -12.49
N GLN A 81 11.53 -2.53 -13.64
CA GLN A 81 12.40 -2.23 -14.76
C GLN A 81 12.02 -0.90 -15.41
N LYS A 82 10.74 -0.66 -15.64
CA LYS A 82 10.24 0.60 -16.19
C LYS A 82 10.50 1.80 -15.29
N VAL A 83 10.41 1.60 -13.97
CA VAL A 83 10.79 2.62 -13.00
C VAL A 83 12.28 2.99 -13.15
N ARG A 84 13.18 2.00 -13.27
CA ARG A 84 14.61 2.24 -13.50
C ARG A 84 14.85 2.94 -14.83
N ASP A 85 14.20 2.49 -15.90
CA ASP A 85 14.32 3.07 -17.25
C ASP A 85 13.86 4.54 -17.27
N ALA A 86 12.89 4.89 -16.41
CA ALA A 86 12.42 6.27 -16.22
C ALA A 86 13.32 7.12 -15.32
N GLY A 87 14.44 6.58 -14.83
CA GLY A 87 15.37 7.26 -13.91
C GLY A 87 14.99 7.16 -12.42
N GLY A 88 14.01 6.31 -12.07
CA GLY A 88 13.63 6.07 -10.69
C GLY A 88 14.65 5.21 -9.94
N ARG A 89 14.91 5.57 -8.70
CA ARG A 89 15.82 4.87 -7.78
C ARG A 89 15.13 4.48 -6.48
N TYR A 90 14.27 5.34 -5.98
CA TYR A 90 13.54 5.15 -4.74
C TYR A 90 12.04 5.20 -5.01
N VAL A 91 11.31 4.29 -4.38
CA VAL A 91 9.84 4.28 -4.37
C VAL A 91 9.40 4.45 -2.93
N MET A 92 8.69 5.55 -2.66
CA MET A 92 8.11 5.84 -1.37
C MET A 92 6.62 5.48 -1.41
N CYS A 93 6.22 4.51 -0.60
CA CYS A 93 4.82 4.18 -0.38
C CYS A 93 4.28 5.02 0.78
N SER A 94 3.11 5.58 0.63
CA SER A 94 2.43 6.36 1.67
C SER A 94 0.96 6.00 1.77
N ILE A 95 0.40 6.16 2.96
CA ILE A 95 -1.01 5.97 3.24
C ILE A 95 -1.51 7.22 3.95
N GLN A 96 -2.63 7.73 3.48
CA GLN A 96 -3.31 8.86 4.09
C GLN A 96 -4.68 8.43 4.62
N SER A 97 -5.03 8.83 5.82
CA SER A 97 -6.41 8.73 6.31
C SER A 97 -7.17 9.99 5.90
N PHE A 98 -7.91 9.93 4.80
CA PHE A 98 -8.67 11.06 4.27
C PHE A 98 -9.76 11.49 5.24
N THR A 99 -10.42 10.55 5.92
CA THR A 99 -11.45 10.83 6.94
C THR A 99 -10.88 11.22 8.29
N GLY A 100 -9.54 11.18 8.46
CA GLY A 100 -8.87 11.59 9.70
C GLY A 100 -8.95 10.58 10.85
N VAL A 101 -9.48 9.37 10.61
CA VAL A 101 -9.50 8.31 11.62
C VAL A 101 -8.08 7.81 11.84
N PRO A 102 -7.55 7.79 13.08
CA PRO A 102 -6.22 7.25 13.36
C PRO A 102 -6.14 5.76 13.03
N TYR A 103 -5.01 5.30 12.49
CA TYR A 103 -4.83 3.88 12.14
C TYR A 103 -4.97 2.94 13.34
N CYS A 104 -4.58 3.38 14.54
CA CYS A 104 -4.73 2.61 15.79
C CYS A 104 -6.19 2.47 16.25
N ASP A 105 -7.09 3.29 15.72
CA ASP A 105 -8.52 3.25 16.01
C ASP A 105 -9.31 2.47 14.95
N LEU A 106 -8.62 1.72 14.09
CA LEU A 106 -9.24 0.80 13.14
C LEU A 106 -9.25 -0.63 13.70
N PRO A 107 -10.35 -1.39 13.50
CA PRO A 107 -10.39 -2.80 13.88
C PRO A 107 -9.28 -3.62 13.23
N GLN A 108 -9.02 -3.31 11.98
CA GLN A 108 -7.96 -3.94 11.17
C GLN A 108 -7.43 -2.95 10.14
N CYS A 109 -6.10 -2.86 10.05
CA CYS A 109 -5.41 -2.11 9.02
C CYS A 109 -4.07 -2.79 8.77
N TYR A 110 -3.83 -3.19 7.52
CA TYR A 110 -2.61 -3.87 7.10
C TYR A 110 -2.03 -3.20 5.87
N VAL A 111 -0.74 -3.03 5.87
CA VAL A 111 0.01 -2.52 4.72
C VAL A 111 1.21 -3.41 4.49
N GLY A 112 1.58 -3.57 3.23
CA GLY A 112 2.73 -4.37 2.90
C GLY A 112 3.06 -4.34 1.41
N TRP A 113 3.95 -5.22 1.03
CA TRP A 113 4.34 -5.41 -0.36
C TRP A 113 4.54 -6.89 -0.66
N MET A 114 4.40 -7.24 -1.92
CA MET A 114 4.70 -8.57 -2.43
C MET A 114 5.31 -8.49 -3.83
N SER A 115 6.15 -9.45 -4.18
CA SER A 115 6.62 -9.57 -5.54
C SER A 115 5.62 -10.35 -6.38
N ARG A 116 5.45 -9.97 -7.64
CA ARG A 116 4.59 -10.68 -8.60
C ARG A 116 5.36 -11.06 -9.83
N LYS A 117 5.13 -12.30 -10.32
CA LYS A 117 5.76 -12.80 -11.54
C LYS A 117 5.03 -12.30 -12.80
N GLU A 118 3.71 -12.05 -12.70
CA GLU A 118 2.86 -11.63 -13.81
C GLU A 118 2.05 -10.37 -13.40
N PRO A 119 2.47 -9.17 -13.80
CA PRO A 119 1.84 -7.91 -13.41
C PRO A 119 0.42 -7.73 -13.94
N GLU A 120 0.11 -8.31 -15.10
CA GLU A 120 -1.16 -8.06 -15.82
C GLU A 120 -2.18 -9.19 -15.70
N SER A 121 -2.01 -10.15 -14.80
CA SER A 121 -2.90 -11.31 -14.74
C SER A 121 -4.37 -10.97 -14.44
N GLY A 122 -4.69 -9.73 -14.10
CA GLY A 122 -6.07 -9.31 -13.76
C GLY A 122 -6.66 -10.10 -12.58
N GLU A 123 -5.94 -11.07 -12.06
CA GLU A 123 -6.32 -11.84 -10.91
C GLU A 123 -6.32 -10.93 -9.68
N ILE A 124 -7.48 -10.37 -9.41
CA ILE A 124 -7.84 -9.96 -8.07
C ILE A 124 -7.67 -11.23 -7.24
N TYR A 125 -6.72 -11.23 -6.30
CA TYR A 125 -6.65 -12.30 -5.31
C TYR A 125 -7.89 -12.22 -4.42
N GLY A 126 -9.02 -12.67 -4.96
CA GLY A 126 -10.20 -13.01 -4.24
C GLY A 126 -9.85 -14.22 -3.38
N ASN A 127 -9.80 -14.04 -2.07
CA ASN A 127 -9.93 -15.05 -1.03
C ASN A 127 -9.62 -16.50 -1.42
N ARG A 128 -8.39 -16.84 -1.81
CA ARG A 128 -7.90 -18.18 -1.56
C ARG A 128 -7.51 -18.22 -0.09
N ARG A 129 -8.37 -18.81 0.73
CA ARG A 129 -8.03 -19.27 2.07
C ARG A 129 -6.74 -20.08 1.98
N GLY A 130 -5.66 -19.55 2.48
CA GLY A 130 -4.43 -20.27 2.59
C GLY A 130 -3.24 -19.44 2.17
N GLN A 131 -2.53 -18.94 3.19
CA GLN A 131 -1.19 -18.38 3.15
C GLN A 131 -1.04 -16.89 2.82
N ALA A 132 -1.85 -16.03 3.46
CA ALA A 132 -1.28 -14.79 3.94
C ALA A 132 -0.43 -15.15 5.16
N ARG A 133 0.88 -15.18 5.05
CA ARG A 133 1.74 -15.18 6.23
C ARG A 133 1.39 -13.91 7.00
N PRO A 134 1.01 -13.99 8.29
CA PRO A 134 0.80 -12.80 9.07
C PRO A 134 2.11 -12.02 9.03
N PHE A 135 2.04 -10.79 8.53
CA PHE A 135 3.17 -9.88 8.64
C PHE A 135 3.45 -9.73 10.13
N LEU A 136 4.66 -10.11 10.54
CA LEU A 136 5.14 -9.91 11.89
C LEU A 136 4.87 -8.44 12.25
N ARG A 137 4.08 -8.22 13.29
CA ARG A 137 3.99 -6.94 13.97
C ARG A 137 5.41 -6.42 14.13
N GLN A 138 5.78 -5.40 13.36
CA GLN A 138 6.92 -4.59 13.77
C GLN A 138 6.55 -4.01 15.14
N PRO A 139 7.40 -4.13 16.14
CA PRO A 139 7.12 -3.52 17.43
C PRO A 139 6.89 -2.03 17.19
N TYR A 140 5.78 -1.55 17.68
CA TYR A 140 5.46 -0.14 17.78
C TYR A 140 6.60 0.53 18.55
N PHE A 141 7.34 1.41 17.92
CA PHE A 141 8.26 2.28 18.65
C PHE A 141 7.37 3.31 19.35
N ASP A 142 7.15 3.08 20.62
CA ASP A 142 6.60 4.08 21.51
C ASP A 142 7.57 5.25 21.57
N SER A 143 7.08 6.46 21.38
CA SER A 143 7.86 7.70 21.37
C SER A 143 8.50 8.03 22.71
N ASP A 144 8.30 7.20 23.73
CA ASP A 144 8.72 7.46 25.10
C ASP A 144 9.88 6.58 25.57
N GLY A 145 10.80 6.23 24.69
CA GLY A 145 12.21 5.90 25.03
C GLY A 145 12.51 5.05 26.27
N ASP A 146 11.58 4.25 26.81
CA ASP A 146 11.84 3.44 27.98
C ASP A 146 11.98 1.95 27.61
N ARG A 147 13.18 1.40 27.91
CA ARG A 147 13.49 -0.01 27.80
C ARG A 147 13.14 -0.66 29.12
N SER A 148 12.14 -1.46 29.10
CA SER A 148 11.97 -2.49 30.13
C SER A 148 11.82 -3.86 29.52
#